data_ac0f2dcfbbb47880e3da74936f43d559
#
_entry.id   ac0f2dcfbbb47880e3da74936f43d559
#
_cell.length_a   1.000
_cell.length_b   1.000
_cell.length_c   1.000
_cell.angle_alpha   90.00
_cell.angle_beta   90.00
_cell.angle_gamma   90.00
#
_symmetry.space_group_name_H-M   'P 1'
#
loop_
_entity.id
_entity.type
_entity.pdbx_description
1 polymer ?
#
loop_
_entity_poly.entity_id
_entity_poly.type
_entity_poly.pdbx_seq_one_letter_code
_entity_poly.pdbx_strand_id
1 'polypeptide(L)'
;MSVFNRNEDDGFSRDTPTIIAYPELPGTASGNAEYRLEESIGLAAAIGLDVIEARHYRVRSPRAATLLGGGQVDELAALVEEKGAELLIIDGALSPIQQRNLEDRVKAKVIDRTGLILEIFGERAATAEGRLQVELAHLDYQAGRLVRSWTHLERQRGGFGF
;
A
#
# COMPACT_ATOMS: atom_id res chain seq x y z
N MET A 1 13.31 -3.08 -12.12
CA MET A 1 12.80 -1.72 -11.97
C MET A 1 11.70 -1.69 -10.92
N SER A 2 11.83 -0.82 -9.97
CA SER A 2 10.85 -0.66 -8.91
C SER A 2 9.65 0.15 -9.41
N VAL A 3 8.44 -0.21 -8.97
CA VAL A 3 7.24 0.58 -9.23
C VAL A 3 7.36 1.95 -8.59
N PHE A 4 8.05 2.03 -7.46
CA PHE A 4 8.23 3.28 -6.73
C PHE A 4 9.18 4.25 -7.42
N ASN A 5 10.06 3.76 -8.29
CA ASN A 5 11.10 4.56 -8.95
C ASN A 5 10.90 4.70 -10.45
N ARG A 6 9.69 4.47 -10.95
CA ARG A 6 9.45 4.56 -12.38
C ARG A 6 9.49 5.97 -12.92
N ASN A 7 9.00 6.88 -12.12
CA ASN A 7 9.02 8.30 -12.47
C ASN A 7 9.53 9.03 -11.25
N GLU A 8 10.45 9.91 -11.45
CA GLU A 8 10.99 10.71 -10.36
C GLU A 8 9.91 11.51 -9.63
N ASP A 9 8.82 11.79 -10.32
CA ASP A 9 7.72 12.59 -9.78
C ASP A 9 6.68 11.77 -9.03
N ASP A 10 6.57 10.45 -9.30
CA ASP A 10 5.52 9.60 -8.72
C ASP A 10 6.05 8.44 -7.89
N GLY A 11 7.34 8.23 -7.91
CA GLY A 11 7.93 7.06 -7.28
C GLY A 11 8.33 7.30 -5.85
N PHE A 12 8.42 6.21 -5.11
CA PHE A 12 9.09 6.22 -3.81
C PHE A 12 10.57 5.99 -4.04
N SER A 13 11.37 6.81 -3.41
CA SER A 13 12.81 6.62 -3.41
C SER A 13 13.23 5.77 -2.21
N ARG A 14 14.47 5.37 -2.21
CA ARG A 14 15.06 4.85 -0.99
C ARG A 14 14.93 5.92 0.10
N ASP A 15 14.76 5.46 1.33
CA ASP A 15 14.55 6.30 2.51
C ASP A 15 13.20 7.03 2.55
N THR A 16 12.22 6.59 1.73
CA THR A 16 10.86 7.13 1.83
C THR A 16 10.27 6.87 3.21
N PRO A 17 9.82 7.90 3.93
CA PRO A 17 9.21 7.74 5.23
C PRO A 17 7.91 6.94 5.14
N THR A 18 7.85 5.82 5.85
CA THR A 18 6.80 4.82 5.68
C THR A 18 6.19 4.45 7.02
N ILE A 19 4.86 4.39 7.05
CA ILE A 19 4.11 3.83 8.17
C ILE A 19 3.55 2.49 7.75
N ILE A 20 3.64 1.49 8.64
CA ILE A 20 3.04 0.17 8.42
C ILE A 20 1.90 -0.01 9.41
N ALA A 21 0.75 -0.46 8.90
CA ALA A 21 -0.41 -0.79 9.71
C ALA A 21 -0.82 -2.23 9.47
N TYR A 22 -0.93 -3.01 10.55
CA TYR A 22 -1.43 -4.37 10.48
C TYR A 22 -2.89 -4.42 10.97
N PRO A 23 -3.85 -4.68 10.08
CA PRO A 23 -5.23 -4.87 10.48
C PRO A 23 -5.46 -6.33 10.89
N GLU A 24 -5.66 -6.57 12.17
CA GLU A 24 -6.03 -7.89 12.67
C GLU A 24 -7.52 -8.09 12.42
N LEU A 25 -7.85 -8.96 11.48
CA LEU A 25 -9.23 -9.23 11.08
C LEU A 25 -9.85 -10.34 11.95
N PRO A 26 -11.20 -10.43 12.01
CA PRO A 26 -11.86 -11.52 12.72
C PRO A 26 -11.43 -12.88 12.15
N GLY A 27 -11.24 -13.84 13.02
CA GLY A 27 -10.79 -15.19 12.63
C GLY A 27 -9.30 -15.36 12.46
N THR A 28 -8.54 -14.31 12.60
CA THR A 28 -7.07 -14.40 12.60
C THR A 28 -6.60 -14.93 13.95
N ALA A 29 -5.58 -15.80 13.94
CA ALA A 29 -5.02 -16.32 15.18
C ALA A 29 -4.47 -15.16 16.02
N SER A 30 -4.91 -15.08 17.27
CA SER A 30 -4.43 -14.06 18.19
C SER A 30 -2.98 -14.31 18.56
N GLY A 31 -2.24 -13.22 18.80
CA GLY A 31 -0.85 -13.31 19.23
C GLY A 31 0.21 -13.17 18.14
N ASN A 32 -0.19 -13.05 16.88
CA ASN A 32 0.75 -12.93 15.77
C ASN A 32 1.01 -11.49 15.30
N ALA A 33 0.37 -10.50 15.91
CA ALA A 33 0.47 -9.12 15.46
C ALA A 33 1.90 -8.60 15.45
N GLU A 34 2.63 -8.85 16.52
CA GLU A 34 4.01 -8.41 16.66
C GLU A 34 4.92 -9.04 15.60
N TYR A 35 4.77 -10.34 15.42
CA TYR A 35 5.50 -11.08 14.40
C TYR A 35 5.20 -10.55 12.99
N ARG A 36 3.91 -10.30 12.69
CA ARG A 36 3.48 -9.78 11.40
C ARG A 36 4.06 -8.39 11.14
N LEU A 37 4.07 -7.53 12.14
CA LEU A 37 4.66 -6.21 12.02
C LEU A 37 6.17 -6.29 11.80
N GLU A 38 6.87 -7.12 12.55
CA GLU A 38 8.31 -7.32 12.37
C GLU A 38 8.65 -7.82 10.98
N GLU A 39 7.86 -8.77 10.46
CA GLU A 39 8.03 -9.27 9.10
C GLU A 39 7.84 -8.17 8.07
N SER A 40 6.77 -7.38 8.20
CA SER A 40 6.49 -6.28 7.28
C SER A 40 7.56 -5.20 7.33
N ILE A 41 8.06 -4.89 8.51
CA ILE A 41 9.18 -3.94 8.67
C ILE A 41 10.42 -4.45 7.94
N GLY A 42 10.74 -5.72 8.10
CA GLY A 42 11.87 -6.34 7.41
C GLY A 42 11.72 -6.32 5.90
N LEU A 43 10.53 -6.61 5.40
CA LEU A 43 10.23 -6.58 3.97
C LEU A 43 10.36 -5.16 3.40
N ALA A 44 9.83 -4.17 4.09
CA ALA A 44 9.93 -2.78 3.68
C ALA A 44 11.38 -2.29 3.69
N ALA A 45 12.13 -2.65 4.72
CA ALA A 45 13.54 -2.29 4.82
C ALA A 45 14.37 -2.92 3.69
N ALA A 46 14.00 -4.11 3.22
CA ALA A 46 14.71 -4.80 2.14
C ALA A 46 14.69 -4.02 0.83
N ILE A 47 13.69 -3.19 0.60
CA ILE A 47 13.61 -2.32 -0.59
C ILE A 47 13.98 -0.88 -0.28
N GLY A 48 14.58 -0.64 0.87
CA GLY A 48 15.15 0.66 1.22
C GLY A 48 14.17 1.68 1.77
N LEU A 49 12.97 1.28 2.18
CA LEU A 49 12.02 2.19 2.79
C LEU A 49 12.42 2.49 4.24
N ASP A 50 12.15 3.71 4.68
CA ASP A 50 12.40 4.14 6.06
C ASP A 50 11.12 3.97 6.88
N VAL A 51 11.03 2.89 7.63
CA VAL A 51 9.85 2.62 8.45
C VAL A 51 9.92 3.43 9.74
N ILE A 52 9.12 4.48 9.81
CA ILE A 52 9.15 5.42 10.93
C ILE A 52 8.12 5.11 12.01
N GLU A 53 7.11 4.31 11.71
CA GLU A 53 6.06 3.91 12.65
C GLU A 53 5.43 2.60 12.20
N ALA A 54 5.05 1.76 13.15
CA ALA A 54 4.30 0.54 12.89
C ALA A 54 3.16 0.43 13.90
N ARG A 55 1.95 0.17 13.42
CA ARG A 55 0.75 0.11 14.25
C ARG A 55 -0.04 -1.16 14.00
N HIS A 56 -0.59 -1.71 15.07
CA HIS A 56 -1.51 -2.83 15.03
C HIS A 56 -2.91 -2.32 15.35
N TYR A 57 -3.87 -2.69 14.49
CA TYR A 57 -5.27 -2.34 14.68
C TYR A 57 -6.12 -3.57 14.72
N ARG A 58 -6.95 -3.68 15.74
CA ARG A 58 -7.95 -4.72 15.81
C ARG A 58 -9.19 -4.27 15.03
N VAL A 59 -9.57 -5.03 14.00
CA VAL A 59 -10.70 -4.71 13.14
C VAL A 59 -11.79 -5.73 13.41
N ARG A 60 -12.83 -5.32 14.14
CA ARG A 60 -13.95 -6.20 14.49
C ARG A 60 -14.89 -6.40 13.31
N SER A 61 -15.12 -5.35 12.55
CA SER A 61 -16.03 -5.36 11.43
C SER A 61 -15.38 -4.64 10.26
N PRO A 62 -14.75 -5.38 9.33
CA PRO A 62 -14.09 -4.77 8.19
C PRO A 62 -15.07 -3.94 7.36
N ARG A 63 -14.66 -2.73 7.01
CA ARG A 63 -15.50 -1.83 6.23
C ARG A 63 -15.22 -1.96 4.75
N ALA A 64 -16.28 -1.96 3.96
CA ALA A 64 -16.16 -2.00 2.50
C ALA A 64 -15.42 -0.78 1.96
N ALA A 65 -15.52 0.38 2.62
CA ALA A 65 -14.90 1.61 2.16
C ALA A 65 -13.41 1.71 2.45
N THR A 66 -12.97 1.27 3.63
CA THR A 66 -11.60 1.52 4.08
C THR A 66 -10.91 0.34 4.76
N LEU A 67 -11.57 -0.79 4.90
CA LEU A 67 -11.15 -1.94 5.69
C LEU A 67 -11.11 -1.62 7.19
N LEU A 68 -10.43 -0.57 7.58
CA LEU A 68 -10.30 -0.10 8.96
C LEU A 68 -11.51 0.71 9.40
N GLY A 69 -11.75 0.79 10.70
CA GLY A 69 -12.78 1.65 11.25
C GLY A 69 -12.43 3.13 11.09
N GLY A 70 -13.46 4.01 11.10
CA GLY A 70 -13.27 5.43 10.88
C GLY A 70 -12.28 6.08 11.85
N GLY A 71 -12.34 5.72 13.13
CA GLY A 71 -11.41 6.23 14.14
C GLY A 71 -9.98 5.77 13.90
N GLN A 72 -9.80 4.56 13.41
CA GLN A 72 -8.49 4.01 13.07
C GLN A 72 -7.89 4.75 11.86
N VAL A 73 -8.71 5.02 10.85
CA VAL A 73 -8.28 5.80 9.68
C VAL A 73 -7.89 7.21 10.09
N ASP A 74 -8.68 7.84 10.98
CA ASP A 74 -8.37 9.18 11.48
C ASP A 74 -7.04 9.20 12.24
N GLU A 75 -6.78 8.19 13.04
CA GLU A 75 -5.51 8.05 13.75
C GLU A 75 -4.33 7.93 12.78
N LEU A 76 -4.49 7.09 11.73
CA LEU A 76 -3.46 6.95 10.71
C LEU A 76 -3.23 8.25 9.94
N ALA A 77 -4.30 8.96 9.61
CA ALA A 77 -4.18 10.26 8.93
C ALA A 77 -3.41 11.26 9.79
N ALA A 78 -3.67 11.28 11.09
CA ALA A 78 -2.95 12.14 12.02
C ALA A 78 -1.47 11.77 12.13
N LEU A 79 -1.17 10.46 12.17
CA LEU A 79 0.21 9.98 12.21
C LEU A 79 0.98 10.33 10.93
N VAL A 80 0.34 10.17 9.78
CA VAL A 80 0.95 10.52 8.49
C VAL A 80 1.33 11.99 8.47
N GLU A 81 0.42 12.85 8.90
CA GLU A 81 0.67 14.29 8.94
C GLU A 81 1.75 14.65 9.95
N GLU A 82 1.65 14.12 11.16
CA GLU A 82 2.58 14.42 12.25
C GLU A 82 4.01 13.98 11.93
N LYS A 83 4.17 12.80 11.36
CA LYS A 83 5.48 12.20 11.10
C LYS A 83 6.01 12.46 9.70
N GLY A 84 5.23 13.08 8.85
CA GLY A 84 5.65 13.37 7.49
C GLY A 84 5.79 12.12 6.63
N ALA A 85 4.97 11.10 6.86
CA ALA A 85 5.03 9.89 6.08
C ALA A 85 4.54 10.13 4.65
N GLU A 86 5.19 9.49 3.69
CA GLU A 86 4.82 9.58 2.29
C GLU A 86 4.19 8.29 1.78
N LEU A 87 4.37 7.20 2.52
CA LEU A 87 3.83 5.89 2.17
C LEU A 87 3.20 5.24 3.40
N LEU A 88 2.00 4.67 3.20
CA LEU A 88 1.33 3.82 4.17
C LEU A 88 1.23 2.41 3.59
N ILE A 89 1.76 1.43 4.29
CA ILE A 89 1.65 0.03 3.92
C ILE A 89 0.61 -0.63 4.84
N ILE A 90 -0.40 -1.23 4.23
CA ILE A 90 -1.37 -2.05 4.96
C ILE A 90 -0.96 -3.50 4.82
N ASP A 91 -0.62 -4.14 5.94
CA ASP A 91 -0.24 -5.55 5.96
C ASP A 91 -1.49 -6.44 5.92
N GLY A 92 -2.15 -6.43 4.80
CA GLY A 92 -3.38 -7.16 4.54
C GLY A 92 -3.79 -6.93 3.10
N ALA A 93 -4.93 -7.47 2.71
CA ALA A 93 -5.47 -7.29 1.37
C ALA A 93 -6.43 -6.11 1.33
N LEU A 94 -6.21 -5.21 0.39
CA LEU A 94 -7.12 -4.09 0.14
C LEU A 94 -7.76 -4.25 -1.24
N SER A 95 -9.05 -3.93 -1.33
CA SER A 95 -9.66 -3.72 -2.64
C SER A 95 -9.17 -2.40 -3.23
N PRO A 96 -9.26 -2.21 -4.56
CA PRO A 96 -8.90 -0.94 -5.18
C PRO A 96 -9.65 0.26 -4.60
N ILE A 97 -10.92 0.09 -4.26
CA ILE A 97 -11.73 1.15 -3.63
C ILE A 97 -11.21 1.47 -2.25
N GLN A 98 -10.90 0.45 -1.44
CA GLN A 98 -10.36 0.64 -0.10
C GLN A 98 -9.03 1.38 -0.15
N GLN A 99 -8.15 0.98 -1.05
CA GLN A 99 -6.85 1.63 -1.23
C GLN A 99 -7.02 3.11 -1.56
N ARG A 100 -7.87 3.40 -2.50
CA ARG A 100 -8.11 4.77 -2.94
C ARG A 100 -8.71 5.63 -1.83
N ASN A 101 -9.72 5.10 -1.15
CA ASN A 101 -10.36 5.84 -0.05
C ASN A 101 -9.36 6.12 1.08
N LEU A 102 -8.48 5.16 1.36
CA LEU A 102 -7.42 5.37 2.33
C LEU A 102 -6.45 6.47 1.88
N GLU A 103 -6.05 6.46 0.61
CA GLU A 103 -5.17 7.50 0.06
C GLU A 103 -5.79 8.88 0.19
N ASP A 104 -7.09 9.00 -0.10
CA ASP A 104 -7.80 10.26 0.01
C ASP A 104 -7.88 10.75 1.46
N ARG A 105 -8.00 9.81 2.42
CA ARG A 105 -8.13 10.15 3.82
C ARG A 105 -6.80 10.47 4.50
N VAL A 106 -5.77 9.67 4.22
CA VAL A 106 -4.47 9.84 4.90
C VAL A 106 -3.53 10.80 4.17
N LYS A 107 -3.84 11.15 2.94
CA LYS A 107 -3.02 12.07 2.12
C LYS A 107 -1.61 11.55 1.90
N ALA A 108 -1.47 10.25 1.68
CA ALA A 108 -0.22 9.59 1.34
C ALA A 108 -0.52 8.44 0.39
N LYS A 109 0.49 7.94 -0.28
CA LYS A 109 0.35 6.73 -1.09
C LYS A 109 0.08 5.54 -0.19
N VAL A 110 -0.79 4.65 -0.64
CA VAL A 110 -1.15 3.44 0.11
C VAL A 110 -0.90 2.23 -0.79
N ILE A 111 -0.21 1.25 -0.24
CA ILE A 111 -0.09 -0.07 -0.88
C ILE A 111 -0.49 -1.13 0.13
N ASP A 112 -0.93 -2.27 -0.36
CA ASP A 112 -1.22 -3.42 0.48
C ASP A 112 -0.05 -4.42 0.46
N ARG A 113 -0.22 -5.54 1.15
CA ARG A 113 0.81 -6.58 1.22
C ARG A 113 1.19 -7.10 -0.17
N THR A 114 0.21 -7.29 -1.05
CA THR A 114 0.47 -7.75 -2.41
C THR A 114 1.35 -6.78 -3.17
N GLY A 115 1.05 -5.49 -3.08
CA GLY A 115 1.87 -4.45 -3.70
C GLY A 115 3.30 -4.43 -3.17
N LEU A 116 3.46 -4.60 -1.87
CA LEU A 116 4.79 -4.66 -1.25
C LEU A 116 5.60 -5.85 -1.75
N ILE A 117 4.99 -7.04 -1.81
CA ILE A 117 5.67 -8.26 -2.27
C ILE A 117 6.03 -8.16 -3.74
N LEU A 118 5.15 -7.62 -4.58
CA LEU A 118 5.46 -7.39 -5.98
C LEU A 118 6.64 -6.44 -6.16
N GLU A 119 6.72 -5.43 -5.33
CA GLU A 119 7.84 -4.49 -5.33
C GLU A 119 9.17 -5.19 -4.99
N ILE A 120 9.15 -6.06 -3.98
CA ILE A 120 10.32 -6.81 -3.58
C ILE A 120 10.78 -7.74 -4.71
N PHE A 121 9.85 -8.42 -5.35
CA PHE A 121 10.17 -9.30 -6.49
C PHE A 121 10.77 -8.51 -7.66
N GLY A 122 10.25 -7.31 -7.92
CA GLY A 122 10.80 -6.43 -8.95
C GLY A 122 12.24 -6.06 -8.69
N GLU A 123 12.57 -5.75 -7.43
CA GLU A 123 13.93 -5.43 -7.02
C GLU A 123 14.89 -6.62 -7.12
N ARG A 124 14.38 -7.84 -6.92
CA ARG A 124 15.18 -9.04 -6.86
C ARG A 124 15.20 -9.86 -8.15
N ALA A 125 14.49 -9.44 -9.18
CA ALA A 125 14.46 -10.17 -10.44
C ALA A 125 15.86 -10.15 -11.09
N ALA A 126 16.48 -11.33 -11.18
CA ALA A 126 17.85 -11.46 -11.65
C ALA A 126 17.96 -11.59 -13.17
N THR A 127 16.89 -12.01 -13.85
CA THR A 127 16.89 -12.23 -15.30
C THR A 127 15.93 -11.25 -15.99
N ALA A 128 16.18 -10.96 -17.27
CA ALA A 128 15.29 -10.12 -18.07
C ALA A 128 13.90 -10.72 -18.16
N GLU A 129 13.78 -12.04 -18.27
CA GLU A 129 12.50 -12.74 -18.30
C GLU A 129 11.76 -12.61 -16.97
N GLY A 130 12.46 -12.82 -15.87
CA GLY A 130 11.88 -12.68 -14.53
C GLY A 130 11.40 -11.26 -14.27
N ARG A 131 12.16 -10.27 -14.70
CA ARG A 131 11.75 -8.85 -14.58
C ARG A 131 10.50 -8.57 -15.40
N LEU A 132 10.42 -9.11 -16.61
CA LEU A 132 9.26 -8.93 -17.46
C LEU A 132 8.01 -9.52 -16.82
N GLN A 133 8.10 -10.72 -16.26
CA GLN A 133 6.97 -11.34 -15.58
C GLN A 133 6.51 -10.54 -14.36
N VAL A 134 7.44 -10.03 -13.58
CA VAL A 134 7.12 -9.19 -12.42
C VAL A 134 6.49 -7.87 -12.86
N GLU A 135 7.00 -7.26 -13.91
CA GLU A 135 6.44 -6.02 -14.45
C GLU A 135 5.03 -6.23 -14.98
N LEU A 136 4.75 -7.36 -15.62
CA LEU A 136 3.39 -7.69 -16.06
C LEU A 136 2.45 -7.84 -14.87
N ALA A 137 2.89 -8.51 -13.80
CA ALA A 137 2.09 -8.62 -12.58
C ALA A 137 1.82 -7.25 -11.95
N HIS A 138 2.80 -6.36 -11.94
CA HIS A 138 2.61 -4.98 -11.49
C HIS A 138 1.62 -4.22 -12.36
N LEU A 139 1.72 -4.38 -13.67
CA LEU A 139 0.79 -3.73 -14.59
C LEU A 139 -0.63 -4.22 -14.37
N ASP A 140 -0.83 -5.52 -14.19
CA ASP A 140 -2.15 -6.07 -13.91
C ASP A 140 -2.70 -5.54 -12.57
N TYR A 141 -1.88 -5.50 -11.55
CA TYR A 141 -2.25 -4.96 -10.24
C TYR A 141 -2.65 -3.48 -10.36
N GLN A 142 -1.81 -2.68 -11.00
CA GLN A 142 -2.03 -1.24 -11.16
C GLN A 142 -3.20 -0.95 -12.10
N ALA A 143 -3.36 -1.74 -13.16
CA ALA A 143 -4.46 -1.56 -14.10
C ALA A 143 -5.80 -1.78 -13.42
N GLY A 144 -5.91 -2.80 -12.57
CA GLY A 144 -7.13 -3.03 -11.79
C GLY A 144 -7.48 -1.86 -10.89
N ARG A 145 -6.48 -1.24 -10.30
CA ARG A 145 -6.68 -0.07 -9.44
C ARG A 145 -6.96 1.19 -10.24
N LEU A 146 -6.21 1.39 -11.33
CA LEU A 146 -6.40 2.55 -12.21
C LEU A 146 -7.76 2.56 -12.88
N VAL A 147 -8.23 1.42 -13.37
CA VAL A 147 -9.55 1.34 -14.03
C VAL A 147 -10.63 1.88 -13.10
N ARG A 148 -10.58 1.53 -11.83
CA ARG A 148 -11.58 2.01 -10.86
C ARG A 148 -11.43 3.48 -10.52
N SER A 149 -10.20 3.93 -10.33
CA SER A 149 -9.91 5.35 -10.12
C SER A 149 -10.25 6.16 -11.35
N TRP A 150 -9.95 5.61 -12.49
CA TRP A 150 -10.18 6.20 -13.80
C TRP A 150 -11.66 6.39 -14.11
N THR A 151 -12.48 5.38 -13.85
CA THR A 151 -13.91 5.50 -14.03
C THR A 151 -14.47 6.68 -13.23
N HIS A 152 -13.94 6.90 -12.06
CA HIS A 152 -14.31 8.02 -11.22
C HIS A 152 -13.83 9.35 -11.80
N LEU A 153 -12.60 9.43 -12.28
CA LEU A 153 -12.04 10.63 -12.89
C LEU A 153 -12.69 10.95 -14.24
N GLU A 154 -13.01 9.94 -14.99
CA GLU A 154 -13.68 10.08 -16.29
C GLU A 154 -15.01 10.80 -16.14
N ARG A 155 -15.76 10.49 -15.09
CA ARG A 155 -17.00 11.20 -14.81
C ARG A 155 -16.78 12.69 -14.56
N GLN A 156 -15.63 13.08 -14.06
CA GLN A 156 -15.29 14.46 -13.78
C GLN A 156 -14.71 15.19 -14.99
N ARG A 157 -14.00 14.46 -15.84
CA ARG A 157 -13.25 15.04 -16.96
C ARG A 157 -13.85 14.81 -18.33
N GLY A 158 -14.90 14.02 -18.44
CA GLY A 158 -15.53 13.76 -19.72
C GLY A 158 -14.82 12.77 -20.60
N GLY A 159 -14.18 11.78 -20.02
CA GLY A 159 -13.65 10.67 -20.78
C GLY A 159 -12.21 10.82 -21.22
N PHE A 160 -11.44 9.94 -20.76
CA PHE A 160 -10.06 9.86 -21.07
C PHE A 160 -9.73 8.38 -21.11
N GLY A 161 -9.73 7.79 -22.26
CA GLY A 161 -9.60 6.36 -22.40
C GLY A 161 -8.22 5.83 -22.06
N PHE A 162 -8.20 4.62 -21.68
CA PHE A 162 -7.01 3.82 -21.68
C PHE A 162 -6.93 3.06 -22.98
#